data_66e31aeed25e126a96e2b1e442d6264c
#
_entry.id   66e31aeed25e126a96e2b1e442d6264c
#
_cell.length_a   1.000
_cell.length_b   1.000
_cell.length_c   1.000
_cell.angle_alpha   90.00
_cell.angle_beta   90.00
_cell.angle_gamma   90.00
#
_symmetry.space_group_name_H-M   'P 1'
#
loop_
_entity.id
_entity.type
_entity.pdbx_description
1 polymer ?
#
loop_
_entity_poly.entity_id
_entity_poly.type
_entity_poly.pdbx_seq_one_letter_code
_entity_poly.pdbx_strand_id
1 'polypeptide(L)'
;MDIMQTLIEKYDYNEPIILKDVKLDGVSDENIRQIFSRLVKSGQIERYDQGVYYIPKVTQLGKSRIPAKKVYEKKFISDRKSTFGFYTGLTLQNAIGLTTQVPNTIEIMTNREKSRLRELAVGNQKLRLRRARTPVTSRNVKALQFLELMNSLDMKQLSAKEKQALINYVRSQNISRKDVIPYVRDFPAKVSKNLIESGIINELTP
;
A
#
# COMPACT_ATOMS: atom_id res chain seq x y z
N MET A 1 26.99 -20.15 9.23
CA MET A 1 25.75 -19.79 8.53
C MET A 1 26.09 -18.63 7.59
N ASP A 2 25.91 -18.82 6.30
CA ASP A 2 26.12 -17.72 5.34
C ASP A 2 24.91 -16.77 5.40
N ILE A 3 25.14 -15.58 5.95
CA ILE A 3 24.11 -14.58 6.14
C ILE A 3 23.52 -14.10 4.79
N MET A 4 24.38 -14.03 3.76
CA MET A 4 23.88 -13.62 2.42
C MET A 4 22.94 -14.66 1.83
N GLN A 5 23.28 -15.94 1.95
CA GLN A 5 22.41 -17.03 1.50
C GLN A 5 21.05 -16.97 2.22
N THR A 6 21.05 -16.79 3.53
CA THR A 6 19.83 -16.63 4.34
C THR A 6 19.00 -15.41 3.90
N LEU A 7 19.65 -14.29 3.59
CA LEU A 7 18.94 -13.09 3.11
C LEU A 7 18.35 -13.29 1.72
N ILE A 8 19.07 -13.97 0.80
CA ILE A 8 18.59 -14.29 -0.55
C ILE A 8 17.34 -15.19 -0.49
N GLU A 9 17.40 -16.27 0.29
CA GLU A 9 16.28 -17.19 0.47
C GLU A 9 15.04 -16.50 1.07
N LYS A 10 15.25 -15.57 2.02
CA LYS A 10 14.17 -14.91 2.72
C LYS A 10 13.55 -13.75 1.94
N TYR A 11 14.36 -12.97 1.22
CA TYR A 11 13.92 -11.70 0.63
C TYR A 11 13.97 -11.66 -0.89
N ASP A 12 14.76 -12.52 -1.54
CA ASP A 12 15.00 -12.51 -2.98
C ASP A 12 15.74 -11.24 -3.47
N TYR A 13 16.19 -11.27 -4.73
CA TYR A 13 16.84 -10.13 -5.38
C TYR A 13 15.84 -9.04 -5.75
N ASN A 14 16.28 -7.79 -5.67
CA ASN A 14 15.48 -6.61 -6.02
C ASN A 14 14.16 -6.48 -5.25
N GLU A 15 14.12 -7.06 -4.05
CA GLU A 15 13.02 -6.87 -3.11
C GLU A 15 13.44 -6.00 -1.93
N PRO A 16 12.61 -5.03 -1.51
CA PRO A 16 12.95 -4.19 -0.37
C PRO A 16 13.08 -5.01 0.91
N ILE A 17 14.13 -4.80 1.67
CA ILE A 17 14.36 -5.36 3.00
C ILE A 17 14.20 -4.23 4.02
N ILE A 18 13.15 -4.29 4.82
CA ILE A 18 12.91 -3.31 5.89
C ILE A 18 13.65 -3.79 7.13
N LEU A 19 14.70 -3.09 7.55
CA LEU A 19 15.63 -3.54 8.59
C LEU A 19 14.93 -3.92 9.91
N LYS A 20 13.93 -3.14 10.33
CA LYS A 20 13.17 -3.41 11.56
C LYS A 20 12.36 -4.71 11.53
N ASP A 21 12.06 -5.22 10.33
CA ASP A 21 11.29 -6.44 10.12
C ASP A 21 12.21 -7.67 9.93
N VAL A 22 13.54 -7.45 9.90
CA VAL A 22 14.53 -8.54 9.80
C VAL A 22 14.66 -9.23 11.14
N LYS A 23 14.52 -10.55 11.13
CA LYS A 23 14.82 -11.42 12.26
C LYS A 23 15.74 -12.53 11.77
N LEU A 24 16.86 -12.70 12.47
CA LEU A 24 17.84 -13.76 12.24
C LEU A 24 18.01 -14.52 13.57
N ASP A 25 17.90 -15.84 13.52
CA ASP A 25 17.94 -16.66 14.72
C ASP A 25 19.29 -16.51 15.45
N GLY A 26 19.20 -16.24 16.74
CA GLY A 26 20.38 -16.03 17.59
C GLY A 26 21.12 -14.70 17.40
N VAL A 27 20.57 -13.75 16.61
CA VAL A 27 21.21 -12.46 16.33
C VAL A 27 20.37 -11.32 16.91
N SER A 28 20.98 -10.48 17.73
CA SER A 28 20.33 -9.27 18.28
C SER A 28 20.07 -8.21 17.20
N ASP A 29 19.07 -7.34 17.43
CA ASP A 29 18.74 -6.24 16.50
C ASP A 29 19.94 -5.29 16.28
N GLU A 30 20.82 -5.15 17.25
CA GLU A 30 22.03 -4.34 17.14
C GLU A 30 23.08 -5.02 16.23
N ASN A 31 23.29 -6.30 16.40
CA ASN A 31 24.16 -7.08 15.53
C ASN A 31 23.65 -7.13 14.09
N ILE A 32 22.32 -7.21 13.89
CA ILE A 32 21.71 -7.10 12.55
C ILE A 32 22.09 -5.79 11.87
N ARG A 33 22.05 -4.65 12.59
CA ARG A 33 22.47 -3.35 12.04
C ARG A 33 23.94 -3.35 11.63
N GLN A 34 24.82 -3.94 12.45
CA GLN A 34 26.24 -4.05 12.14
C GLN A 34 26.49 -4.94 10.90
N ILE A 35 25.79 -6.07 10.81
CA ILE A 35 25.84 -6.97 9.66
C ILE A 35 25.43 -6.22 8.38
N PHE A 36 24.30 -5.54 8.40
CA PHE A 36 23.83 -4.77 7.24
C PHE A 36 24.81 -3.65 6.85
N SER A 37 25.42 -2.99 7.83
CA SER A 37 26.48 -2.00 7.57
C SER A 37 27.68 -2.60 6.85
N ARG A 38 28.12 -3.80 7.25
CA ARG A 38 29.24 -4.51 6.60
C ARG A 38 28.87 -4.98 5.20
N LEU A 39 27.68 -5.52 5.01
CA LEU A 39 27.18 -5.96 3.70
C LEU A 39 27.04 -4.81 2.68
N VAL A 40 26.66 -3.61 3.16
CA VAL A 40 26.65 -2.40 2.31
C VAL A 40 28.08 -1.99 1.96
N LYS A 41 29.00 -1.97 2.91
CA LYS A 41 30.42 -1.63 2.66
C LYS A 41 31.09 -2.59 1.69
N SER A 42 30.75 -3.88 1.75
CA SER A 42 31.26 -4.89 0.80
C SER A 42 30.52 -4.89 -0.55
N GLY A 43 29.49 -4.05 -0.70
CA GLY A 43 28.70 -3.97 -1.93
C GLY A 43 27.79 -5.18 -2.22
N GLN A 44 27.56 -6.06 -1.24
CA GLN A 44 26.69 -7.22 -1.39
C GLN A 44 25.20 -6.84 -1.33
N ILE A 45 24.87 -5.82 -0.55
CA ILE A 45 23.53 -5.21 -0.54
C ILE A 45 23.64 -3.71 -0.80
N GLU A 46 22.54 -3.11 -1.25
CA GLU A 46 22.44 -1.67 -1.46
C GLU A 46 21.48 -1.06 -0.45
N ARG A 47 21.82 0.15 0.02
CA ARG A 47 20.92 0.95 0.86
C ARG A 47 20.08 1.85 -0.05
N TYR A 48 18.75 1.65 -0.01
CA TYR A 48 17.81 2.50 -0.74
C TYR A 48 17.48 3.79 0.02
N ASP A 49 17.21 3.67 1.32
CA ASP A 49 16.81 4.75 2.23
C ASP A 49 17.15 4.36 3.67
N GLN A 50 16.89 5.22 4.64
CA GLN A 50 17.08 4.91 6.05
C GLN A 50 16.28 3.67 6.46
N GLY A 51 17.00 2.61 6.87
CA GLY A 51 16.41 1.34 7.28
C GLY A 51 15.78 0.52 6.14
N VAL A 52 16.08 0.85 4.88
CA VAL A 52 15.62 0.11 3.71
C VAL A 52 16.81 -0.31 2.86
N TYR A 53 16.90 -1.59 2.61
CA TYR A 53 17.97 -2.22 1.86
C TYR A 53 17.40 -3.15 0.78
N TYR A 54 18.25 -3.61 -0.12
CA TYR A 54 17.90 -4.67 -1.08
C TYR A 54 19.16 -5.37 -1.59
N ILE A 55 18.99 -6.57 -2.12
CA ILE A 55 20.05 -7.34 -2.77
C ILE A 55 19.98 -7.02 -4.27
N PRO A 56 20.94 -6.29 -4.85
CA PRO A 56 20.90 -5.94 -6.26
C PRO A 56 21.20 -7.17 -7.13
N LYS A 57 20.54 -7.29 -8.29
CA LYS A 57 21.04 -8.15 -9.37
C LYS A 57 22.19 -7.46 -10.06
N VAL A 58 23.28 -8.18 -10.27
CA VAL A 58 24.41 -7.70 -11.08
C VAL A 58 24.15 -8.07 -12.54
N THR A 59 24.18 -7.08 -13.42
CA THR A 59 23.97 -7.24 -14.86
C THR A 59 25.16 -6.66 -15.61
N GLN A 60 25.22 -6.84 -16.92
CA GLN A 60 26.26 -6.22 -17.77
C GLN A 60 26.25 -4.67 -17.70
N LEU A 61 25.09 -4.08 -17.38
CA LEU A 61 24.90 -2.64 -17.20
C LEU A 61 25.17 -2.16 -15.75
N GLY A 62 25.63 -3.05 -14.87
CA GLY A 62 25.90 -2.77 -13.47
C GLY A 62 24.81 -3.31 -12.53
N LYS A 63 24.80 -2.77 -11.30
CA LYS A 63 23.84 -3.17 -10.27
C LYS A 63 22.44 -2.59 -10.54
N SER A 64 21.43 -3.45 -10.44
CA SER A 64 20.03 -3.03 -10.58
C SER A 64 19.59 -2.10 -9.43
N ARG A 65 18.61 -1.24 -9.73
CA ARG A 65 17.94 -0.39 -8.72
C ARG A 65 16.48 -0.79 -8.59
N ILE A 66 15.95 -0.71 -7.36
CA ILE A 66 14.53 -0.98 -7.12
C ILE A 66 13.70 0.31 -7.27
N PRO A 67 12.48 0.24 -7.83
CA PRO A 67 11.61 1.39 -7.94
C PRO A 67 11.02 1.79 -6.58
N ALA A 68 10.79 3.09 -6.37
CA ALA A 68 10.15 3.64 -5.17
C ALA A 68 8.83 2.93 -4.84
N LYS A 69 8.06 2.55 -5.87
CA LYS A 69 6.80 1.83 -5.73
C LYS A 69 6.93 0.56 -4.89
N LYS A 70 7.88 -0.31 -5.19
CA LYS A 70 8.13 -1.52 -4.39
C LYS A 70 8.42 -1.21 -2.93
N VAL A 71 9.16 -0.13 -2.68
CA VAL A 71 9.55 0.26 -1.33
C VAL A 71 8.35 0.75 -0.52
N TYR A 72 7.57 1.71 -1.05
CA TYR A 72 6.46 2.23 -0.28
C TYR A 72 5.30 1.23 -0.17
N GLU A 73 5.05 0.39 -1.18
CA GLU A 73 4.06 -0.69 -1.08
C GLU A 73 4.42 -1.64 0.06
N LYS A 74 5.68 -2.09 0.14
CA LYS A 74 6.13 -2.97 1.23
C LYS A 74 6.13 -2.28 2.60
N LYS A 75 6.41 -0.98 2.64
CA LYS A 75 6.39 -0.22 3.90
C LYS A 75 4.98 0.05 4.41
N PHE A 76 4.00 0.30 3.52
CA PHE A 76 2.74 0.91 3.91
C PHE A 76 1.48 0.19 3.41
N ILE A 77 1.58 -0.76 2.48
CA ILE A 77 0.41 -1.45 1.92
C ILE A 77 0.41 -2.93 2.29
N SER A 78 1.41 -3.69 1.88
CA SER A 78 1.44 -5.13 2.12
C SER A 78 2.85 -5.67 2.08
N ASP A 79 3.08 -6.76 2.80
CA ASP A 79 4.24 -7.62 2.68
C ASP A 79 3.82 -9.04 2.28
N ARG A 80 4.77 -9.98 2.22
CA ARG A 80 4.46 -11.37 1.83
C ARG A 80 3.46 -12.07 2.77
N LYS A 81 3.22 -11.54 3.98
CA LYS A 81 2.44 -12.21 5.03
C LYS A 81 1.11 -11.51 5.32
N SER A 82 1.05 -10.20 5.13
CA SER A 82 -0.08 -9.39 5.59
C SER A 82 -0.32 -8.17 4.71
N THR A 83 -1.58 -7.73 4.70
CA THR A 83 -2.02 -6.46 4.12
C THR A 83 -2.37 -5.53 5.27
N PHE A 84 -1.86 -4.31 5.22
CA PHE A 84 -2.02 -3.32 6.28
C PHE A 84 -2.28 -1.91 5.76
N GLY A 85 -2.52 -1.77 4.47
CA GLY A 85 -2.85 -0.50 3.83
C GLY A 85 -3.42 -0.66 2.43
N PHE A 86 -3.83 0.45 1.84
CA PHE A 86 -4.37 0.54 0.49
C PHE A 86 -4.23 1.95 -0.09
N TYR A 87 -4.27 2.06 -1.42
CA TYR A 87 -4.33 3.35 -2.11
C TYR A 87 -5.68 4.03 -1.91
N THR A 88 -5.67 5.35 -1.76
CA THR A 88 -6.87 6.16 -1.59
C THR A 88 -6.80 7.47 -2.37
N GLY A 89 -7.80 8.32 -2.24
CA GLY A 89 -7.85 9.66 -2.85
C GLY A 89 -7.67 9.63 -4.36
N LEU A 90 -7.00 10.65 -4.90
CA LEU A 90 -6.75 10.77 -6.34
C LEU A 90 -5.95 9.61 -6.91
N THR A 91 -5.06 8.98 -6.10
CA THR A 91 -4.29 7.81 -6.54
C THR A 91 -5.21 6.65 -6.91
N LEU A 92 -6.20 6.34 -6.09
CA LEU A 92 -7.19 5.31 -6.38
C LEU A 92 -8.12 5.72 -7.52
N GLN A 93 -8.64 6.95 -7.48
CA GLN A 93 -9.56 7.46 -8.50
C GLN A 93 -8.96 7.41 -9.91
N ASN A 94 -7.67 7.79 -10.04
CA ASN A 94 -6.95 7.67 -11.32
C ASN A 94 -6.77 6.21 -11.73
N ALA A 95 -6.36 5.34 -10.81
CA ALA A 95 -6.11 3.92 -11.08
C ALA A 95 -7.36 3.18 -11.59
N ILE A 96 -8.56 3.58 -11.17
CA ILE A 96 -9.84 2.97 -11.58
C ILE A 96 -10.57 3.76 -12.68
N GLY A 97 -9.95 4.80 -13.23
CA GLY A 97 -10.50 5.57 -14.34
C GLY A 97 -11.61 6.57 -13.97
N LEU A 98 -11.76 6.93 -12.69
CA LEU A 98 -12.66 7.99 -12.22
C LEU A 98 -12.14 9.39 -12.52
N THR A 99 -10.87 9.55 -12.78
CA THR A 99 -10.27 10.81 -13.20
C THR A 99 -9.10 10.56 -14.15
N THR A 100 -8.84 11.47 -15.04
CA THR A 100 -7.64 11.50 -15.89
C THR A 100 -6.49 12.24 -15.23
N GLN A 101 -6.71 12.89 -14.10
CA GLN A 101 -5.69 13.62 -13.37
C GLN A 101 -4.69 12.63 -12.76
N VAL A 102 -3.43 12.72 -13.21
CA VAL A 102 -2.32 11.94 -12.64
C VAL A 102 -1.89 12.56 -11.30
N PRO A 103 -1.96 11.81 -10.19
CA PRO A 103 -1.61 12.34 -8.88
C PRO A 103 -0.10 12.59 -8.77
N ASN A 104 0.30 13.79 -8.37
CA ASN A 104 1.69 14.12 -8.06
C ASN A 104 2.14 13.56 -6.68
N THR A 105 1.17 13.21 -5.86
CA THR A 105 1.38 12.64 -4.51
C THR A 105 0.59 11.35 -4.39
N ILE A 106 1.24 10.26 -4.03
CA ILE A 106 0.60 8.97 -3.80
C ILE A 106 -0.08 8.97 -2.44
N GLU A 107 -1.38 8.73 -2.41
CA GLU A 107 -2.18 8.69 -1.19
C GLU A 107 -2.41 7.25 -0.73
N ILE A 108 -2.06 6.97 0.53
CA ILE A 108 -2.15 5.64 1.14
C ILE A 108 -2.80 5.75 2.52
N MET A 109 -3.77 4.90 2.79
CA MET A 109 -4.24 4.58 4.14
C MET A 109 -3.54 3.35 4.67
N THR A 110 -3.09 3.38 5.94
CA THR A 110 -2.32 2.27 6.50
C THR A 110 -2.43 2.19 8.01
N ASN A 111 -2.34 0.96 8.53
CA ASN A 111 -2.19 0.69 9.97
C ASN A 111 -0.82 1.15 10.51
N ARG A 112 0.15 1.34 9.62
CA ARG A 112 1.53 1.72 9.99
C ARG A 112 1.70 3.22 10.18
N GLU A 113 0.63 4.01 10.04
CA GLU A 113 0.61 5.43 10.35
C GLU A 113 -0.24 5.70 11.61
N LYS A 114 0.31 6.50 12.55
CA LYS A 114 -0.37 6.87 13.79
C LYS A 114 -1.04 8.24 13.68
N SER A 115 -0.48 9.12 12.89
CA SER A 115 -0.99 10.47 12.67
C SER A 115 -2.22 10.45 11.76
N ARG A 116 -3.06 11.46 11.92
CA ARG A 116 -4.20 11.68 11.02
C ARG A 116 -3.73 11.87 9.57
N LEU A 117 -2.62 12.58 9.39
CA LEU A 117 -2.01 12.88 8.10
C LEU A 117 -0.50 13.06 8.27
N ARG A 118 0.28 12.43 7.40
CA ARG A 118 1.73 12.63 7.32
C ARG A 118 2.18 12.65 5.86
N GLU A 119 3.01 13.63 5.51
CA GLU A 119 3.65 13.69 4.21
C GLU A 119 5.13 13.31 4.34
N LEU A 120 5.61 12.54 3.38
CA LEU A 120 7.01 12.11 3.30
C LEU A 120 7.38 11.80 1.85
N ALA A 121 8.68 11.60 1.60
CA ALA A 121 9.17 11.12 0.32
C ALA A 121 9.78 9.71 0.46
N VAL A 122 9.67 8.91 -0.59
CA VAL A 122 10.39 7.64 -0.78
C VAL A 122 11.06 7.68 -2.14
N GLY A 123 12.39 7.83 -2.16
CA GLY A 123 13.10 8.20 -3.36
C GLY A 123 12.60 9.56 -3.87
N ASN A 124 12.24 9.64 -5.15
CA ASN A 124 11.66 10.84 -5.77
C ASN A 124 10.13 10.92 -5.70
N GLN A 125 9.47 9.95 -5.04
CA GLN A 125 8.01 9.89 -4.97
C GLN A 125 7.50 10.53 -3.68
N LYS A 126 6.61 11.50 -3.80
CA LYS A 126 5.88 12.10 -2.66
C LYS A 126 4.75 11.20 -2.22
N LEU A 127 4.61 10.98 -0.92
CA LEU A 127 3.57 10.17 -0.31
C LEU A 127 2.79 10.99 0.70
N ARG A 128 1.49 10.74 0.75
CA ARG A 128 0.58 11.22 1.77
C ARG A 128 -0.03 10.02 2.48
N LEU A 129 0.38 9.81 3.72
CA LEU A 129 -0.09 8.71 4.55
C LEU A 129 -1.21 9.19 5.46
N ARG A 130 -2.21 8.35 5.61
CA ARG A 130 -3.30 8.54 6.59
C ARG A 130 -3.46 7.28 7.42
N ARG A 131 -3.77 7.47 8.69
CA ARG A 131 -4.17 6.37 9.56
C ARG A 131 -5.48 5.77 9.07
N ALA A 132 -5.53 4.44 8.94
CA ALA A 132 -6.76 3.72 8.63
C ALA A 132 -7.78 3.87 9.79
N ARG A 133 -9.07 4.00 9.45
CA ARG A 133 -10.17 4.13 10.43
C ARG A 133 -10.37 2.84 11.21
N THR A 134 -10.32 1.73 10.49
CA THR A 134 -10.42 0.37 11.00
C THR A 134 -9.14 -0.37 10.61
N PRO A 135 -8.61 -1.28 11.45
CA PRO A 135 -7.44 -2.07 11.10
C PRO A 135 -7.60 -2.81 9.77
N VAL A 136 -6.70 -2.52 8.84
CA VAL A 136 -6.67 -3.11 7.50
C VAL A 136 -6.07 -4.51 7.57
N THR A 137 -6.73 -5.45 6.93
CA THR A 137 -6.29 -6.84 6.78
C THR A 137 -6.53 -7.31 5.35
N SER A 138 -6.00 -8.47 4.96
CA SER A 138 -6.28 -9.07 3.66
C SER A 138 -7.76 -9.37 3.43
N ARG A 139 -8.54 -9.58 4.50
CA ARG A 139 -9.98 -9.90 4.42
C ARG A 139 -10.84 -8.66 4.15
N ASN A 140 -10.48 -7.50 4.70
CA ASN A 140 -11.34 -6.31 4.66
C ASN A 140 -10.80 -5.17 3.78
N VAL A 141 -9.60 -5.29 3.22
CA VAL A 141 -8.95 -4.22 2.47
C VAL A 141 -9.80 -3.70 1.32
N LYS A 142 -10.48 -4.57 0.57
CA LYS A 142 -11.34 -4.17 -0.55
C LYS A 142 -12.54 -3.36 -0.10
N ALA A 143 -13.20 -3.81 0.97
CA ALA A 143 -14.35 -3.12 1.57
C ALA A 143 -13.96 -1.75 2.12
N LEU A 144 -12.87 -1.67 2.88
CA LEU A 144 -12.38 -0.40 3.45
C LEU A 144 -11.94 0.58 2.36
N GLN A 145 -11.25 0.09 1.32
CA GLN A 145 -10.85 0.91 0.18
C GLN A 145 -12.07 1.47 -0.57
N PHE A 146 -13.09 0.65 -0.79
CA PHE A 146 -14.33 1.06 -1.40
C PHE A 146 -15.08 2.10 -0.55
N LEU A 147 -15.20 1.87 0.75
CA LEU A 147 -15.86 2.83 1.66
C LEU A 147 -15.10 4.18 1.70
N GLU A 148 -13.77 4.17 1.68
CA GLU A 148 -12.97 5.39 1.61
C GLU A 148 -13.12 6.09 0.26
N LEU A 149 -13.26 5.35 -0.82
CA LEU A 149 -13.61 5.90 -2.13
C LEU A 149 -14.98 6.61 -2.07
N MET A 150 -16.01 5.94 -1.56
CA MET A 150 -17.35 6.52 -1.38
C MET A 150 -17.34 7.77 -0.48
N ASN A 151 -16.46 7.81 0.53
CA ASN A 151 -16.26 8.97 1.39
C ASN A 151 -15.64 10.17 0.64
N SER A 152 -14.75 9.90 -0.32
CA SER A 152 -14.03 10.93 -1.08
C SER A 152 -14.84 11.53 -2.23
N LEU A 153 -15.84 10.80 -2.76
CA LEU A 153 -16.61 11.21 -3.94
C LEU A 153 -17.76 12.16 -3.58
N ASP A 154 -18.09 13.04 -4.52
CA ASP A 154 -19.37 13.72 -4.60
C ASP A 154 -20.23 13.03 -5.67
N MET A 155 -21.14 12.17 -5.24
CA MET A 155 -21.95 11.34 -6.13
C MET A 155 -22.86 12.15 -7.06
N LYS A 156 -23.19 13.39 -6.69
CA LYS A 156 -24.03 14.28 -7.52
C LYS A 156 -23.28 14.86 -8.73
N GLN A 157 -21.97 14.98 -8.61
CA GLN A 157 -21.10 15.54 -9.65
C GLN A 157 -20.55 14.50 -10.62
N LEU A 158 -20.73 13.20 -10.33
CA LEU A 158 -20.23 12.15 -11.20
C LEU A 158 -20.99 12.09 -12.54
N SER A 159 -20.23 12.16 -13.62
CA SER A 159 -20.73 11.89 -14.98
C SER A 159 -21.16 10.43 -15.14
N ALA A 160 -21.93 10.13 -16.19
CA ALA A 160 -22.31 8.75 -16.52
C ALA A 160 -21.10 7.82 -16.71
N LYS A 161 -20.03 8.34 -17.32
CA LYS A 161 -18.78 7.59 -17.54
C LYS A 161 -18.09 7.24 -16.21
N GLU A 162 -18.02 8.18 -15.26
CA GLU A 162 -17.42 7.96 -13.93
C GLU A 162 -18.25 6.99 -13.10
N LYS A 163 -19.60 7.07 -13.17
CA LYS A 163 -20.48 6.10 -12.52
C LYS A 163 -20.24 4.70 -13.07
N GLN A 164 -20.11 4.55 -14.40
CA GLN A 164 -19.80 3.27 -15.00
C GLN A 164 -18.42 2.74 -14.58
N ALA A 165 -17.39 3.59 -14.46
CA ALA A 165 -16.07 3.20 -13.97
C ALA A 165 -16.15 2.70 -12.51
N LEU A 166 -16.95 3.35 -11.66
CA LEU A 166 -17.19 2.91 -10.28
C LEU A 166 -17.88 1.54 -10.23
N ILE A 167 -18.90 1.32 -11.04
CA ILE A 167 -19.60 0.02 -11.15
C ILE A 167 -18.62 -1.07 -11.61
N ASN A 168 -17.83 -0.79 -12.64
CA ASN A 168 -16.83 -1.72 -13.15
C ASN A 168 -15.79 -2.07 -12.06
N TYR A 169 -15.35 -1.08 -11.28
CA TYR A 169 -14.46 -1.32 -10.15
C TYR A 169 -15.08 -2.26 -9.13
N VAL A 170 -16.31 -1.99 -8.67
CA VAL A 170 -17.03 -2.84 -7.69
C VAL A 170 -17.11 -4.29 -8.17
N ARG A 171 -17.53 -4.48 -9.43
CA ARG A 171 -17.67 -5.80 -10.05
C ARG A 171 -16.32 -6.52 -10.20
N SER A 172 -15.29 -5.82 -10.71
CA SER A 172 -13.96 -6.39 -10.93
C SER A 172 -13.27 -6.82 -9.62
N GLN A 173 -13.54 -6.11 -8.52
CA GLN A 173 -13.02 -6.44 -7.21
C GLN A 173 -13.87 -7.49 -6.48
N ASN A 174 -15.03 -7.86 -7.02
CA ASN A 174 -16.01 -8.75 -6.39
C ASN A 174 -16.35 -8.30 -4.95
N ILE A 175 -16.70 -7.02 -4.80
CA ILE A 175 -17.01 -6.43 -3.49
C ILE A 175 -18.42 -6.84 -3.09
N SER A 176 -18.58 -7.49 -1.94
CA SER A 176 -19.87 -7.97 -1.46
C SER A 176 -20.48 -7.07 -0.39
N ARG A 177 -21.81 -7.15 -0.24
CA ARG A 177 -22.54 -6.47 0.84
C ARG A 177 -22.07 -6.97 2.22
N LYS A 178 -21.84 -8.27 2.34
CA LYS A 178 -21.34 -8.89 3.58
C LYS A 178 -20.02 -8.32 4.03
N ASP A 179 -19.14 -7.97 3.08
CA ASP A 179 -17.83 -7.42 3.38
C ASP A 179 -17.90 -5.92 3.74
N VAL A 180 -18.85 -5.18 3.16
CA VAL A 180 -18.96 -3.71 3.29
C VAL A 180 -19.78 -3.30 4.53
N ILE A 181 -20.96 -3.88 4.72
CA ILE A 181 -21.94 -3.46 5.75
C ILE A 181 -21.35 -3.40 7.17
N PRO A 182 -20.54 -4.37 7.64
CA PRO A 182 -19.97 -4.33 8.99
C PRO A 182 -19.13 -3.08 9.29
N TYR A 183 -18.53 -2.46 8.26
CA TYR A 183 -17.62 -1.32 8.41
C TYR A 183 -18.26 0.04 8.12
N VAL A 184 -19.48 0.09 7.57
CA VAL A 184 -20.15 1.36 7.22
C VAL A 184 -20.25 2.31 8.41
N ARG A 185 -20.51 1.78 9.62
CA ARG A 185 -20.60 2.55 10.86
C ARG A 185 -19.32 3.27 11.26
N ASP A 186 -18.15 2.81 10.78
CA ASP A 186 -16.84 3.39 11.09
C ASP A 186 -16.55 4.62 10.20
N PHE A 187 -17.45 4.91 9.25
CA PHE A 187 -17.34 6.00 8.30
C PHE A 187 -18.37 7.10 8.56
N PRO A 188 -18.13 8.34 8.07
CA PRO A 188 -19.11 9.42 8.17
C PRO A 188 -20.45 9.05 7.49
N ALA A 189 -21.56 9.61 7.99
CA ALA A 189 -22.91 9.41 7.45
C ALA A 189 -23.02 9.69 5.94
N LYS A 190 -22.13 10.54 5.39
CA LYS A 190 -22.00 10.79 3.95
C LYS A 190 -21.82 9.47 3.17
N VAL A 191 -21.09 8.49 3.71
CA VAL A 191 -20.82 7.21 3.03
C VAL A 191 -22.11 6.40 2.90
N SER A 192 -22.89 6.27 3.98
CA SER A 192 -24.19 5.59 3.94
C SER A 192 -25.14 6.27 2.95
N LYS A 193 -25.18 7.60 2.97
CA LYS A 193 -25.97 8.40 2.04
C LYS A 193 -25.55 8.12 0.59
N ASN A 194 -24.25 8.21 0.31
CA ASN A 194 -23.71 7.98 -1.03
C ASN A 194 -24.03 6.55 -1.53
N LEU A 195 -23.93 5.52 -0.67
CA LEU A 195 -24.23 4.14 -1.02
C LEU A 195 -25.70 3.96 -1.45
N ILE A 196 -26.61 4.58 -0.73
CA ILE A 196 -28.06 4.44 -0.96
C ILE A 196 -28.52 5.30 -2.15
N GLU A 197 -28.23 6.61 -2.11
CA GLU A 197 -28.72 7.57 -3.12
C GLU A 197 -28.13 7.32 -4.53
N SER A 198 -26.93 6.79 -4.62
CA SER A 198 -26.31 6.44 -5.90
C SER A 198 -26.82 5.13 -6.51
N GLY A 199 -27.49 4.30 -5.72
CA GLY A 199 -27.85 2.94 -6.10
C GLY A 199 -26.67 1.96 -6.17
N ILE A 200 -25.43 2.39 -5.89
CA ILE A 200 -24.23 1.54 -6.01
C ILE A 200 -24.29 0.33 -5.07
N ILE A 201 -25.06 0.41 -3.99
CA ILE A 201 -25.29 -0.72 -3.08
C ILE A 201 -25.92 -1.92 -3.80
N ASN A 202 -26.66 -1.70 -4.87
CA ASN A 202 -27.31 -2.77 -5.66
C ASN A 202 -26.32 -3.47 -6.59
N GLU A 203 -25.17 -2.87 -6.84
CA GLU A 203 -24.09 -3.43 -7.65
C GLU A 203 -23.14 -4.33 -6.83
N LEU A 204 -23.23 -4.26 -5.50
CA LEU A 204 -22.49 -5.16 -4.60
C LEU A 204 -23.09 -6.58 -4.70
N THR A 205 -22.23 -7.59 -4.76
CA THR A 205 -22.68 -8.99 -4.69
C THR A 205 -23.33 -9.29 -3.33
N PRO A 206 -24.25 -10.25 -3.25
CA PRO A 206 -24.92 -10.65 -2.00
C PRO A 206 -23.98 -11.02 -0.86
#